data_3db73ea66af5703ca530d81ea21087cd
#
_entry.id   3db73ea66af5703ca530d81ea21087cd
#
_cell.length_a   1.000
_cell.length_b   1.000
_cell.length_c   1.000
_cell.angle_alpha   90.00
_cell.angle_beta   90.00
_cell.angle_gamma   90.00
#
_symmetry.space_group_name_H-M   'P 1'
#
loop_
_entity.id
_entity.type
_entity.pdbx_description
1 polymer ?
#
loop_
_entity_poly.entity_id
_entity_poly.type
_entity_poly.pdbx_seq_one_letter_code
_entity_poly.pdbx_strand_id
1 'polypeptide(L)'
;STEHIRTKNCRMDQLEPIKVLGEGAFGKVYLMRHRQERTLQCVKVIKIKNIPKKEREACRAEVQLMKRLRHPNIVAYRDSFLARNRESLCIVMTYCDGGDLGNQITQAAKRRRPFTEAKVLHWFVQMALGLHYMHANRVLHRDLKTQNIFLLGNGRLVLGDLGISKVLEGTLDFAQTCIGTPYYMSPEIFKNKPYNHK
;
A
#
# COMPACT_ATOMS: atom_id res chain seq x y z
N SER A 1 -22.66 4.59 -24.50
CA SER A 1 -22.15 3.22 -24.44
C SER A 1 -21.23 3.12 -23.24
N THR A 2 -21.75 2.61 -22.13
CA THR A 2 -21.03 2.33 -20.89
C THR A 2 -20.28 1.02 -21.08
N GLU A 3 -19.00 1.10 -21.41
CA GLU A 3 -18.12 -0.06 -21.35
C GLU A 3 -17.99 -0.55 -19.92
N HIS A 4 -18.65 -1.64 -19.64
CA HIS A 4 -18.41 -2.47 -18.46
C HIS A 4 -16.98 -2.98 -18.54
N ILE A 5 -16.06 -2.34 -17.80
CA ILE A 5 -14.75 -2.92 -17.51
C ILE A 5 -15.01 -4.15 -16.66
N ARG A 6 -15.14 -5.31 -17.31
CA ARG A 6 -15.09 -6.60 -16.66
C ARG A 6 -13.71 -6.72 -16.00
N THR A 7 -13.66 -6.61 -14.69
CA THR A 7 -12.47 -7.00 -13.91
C THR A 7 -12.27 -8.50 -14.13
N LYS A 8 -11.41 -8.86 -15.11
CA LYS A 8 -10.96 -10.25 -15.30
C LYS A 8 -10.27 -10.67 -14.01
N ASN A 9 -10.76 -11.73 -13.38
CA ASN A 9 -10.11 -12.34 -12.22
C ASN A 9 -8.66 -12.65 -12.56
N CYS A 10 -7.74 -11.91 -11.97
CA CYS A 10 -6.31 -12.14 -12.13
C CYS A 10 -5.92 -13.32 -11.24
N ARG A 11 -5.59 -14.46 -11.85
CA ARG A 11 -5.08 -15.63 -11.13
C ARG A 11 -3.56 -15.63 -11.11
N MET A 12 -2.94 -16.28 -10.14
CA MET A 12 -1.48 -16.37 -10.01
C MET A 12 -0.81 -16.97 -11.26
N ASP A 13 -1.48 -17.86 -11.99
CA ASP A 13 -1.00 -18.45 -13.24
C ASP A 13 -0.90 -17.46 -14.42
N GLN A 14 -1.61 -16.34 -14.33
CA GLN A 14 -1.50 -15.24 -15.30
C GLN A 14 -0.34 -14.28 -15.00
N LEU A 15 0.34 -14.47 -13.88
CA LEU A 15 1.43 -13.61 -13.40
C LEU A 15 2.76 -14.36 -13.43
N GLU A 16 3.78 -13.71 -13.95
CA GLU A 16 5.15 -14.18 -13.99
C GLU A 16 6.00 -13.38 -13.00
N PRO A 17 6.62 -14.02 -11.99
CA PRO A 17 7.44 -13.32 -11.03
C PRO A 17 8.73 -12.82 -11.68
N ILE A 18 9.12 -11.57 -11.38
CA ILE A 18 10.35 -10.95 -11.86
C ILE A 18 11.35 -10.83 -10.70
N LYS A 19 10.94 -10.20 -9.60
CA LYS A 19 11.80 -10.03 -8.41
C LYS A 19 10.98 -9.73 -7.16
N VAL A 20 11.60 -9.92 -6.01
CA VAL A 20 11.08 -9.44 -4.72
C VAL A 20 11.35 -7.94 -4.62
N LEU A 21 10.33 -7.17 -4.26
CA LEU A 21 10.42 -5.72 -4.02
C LEU A 21 10.64 -5.41 -2.53
N GLY A 22 10.12 -6.27 -1.65
CA GLY A 22 10.25 -6.12 -0.22
C GLY A 22 9.73 -7.34 0.54
N GLU A 23 10.16 -7.47 1.79
CA GLU A 23 9.72 -8.51 2.71
C GLU A 23 9.38 -7.86 4.06
N GLY A 24 8.28 -8.22 4.66
CA GLY A 24 7.82 -7.75 5.95
C GLY A 24 7.31 -8.91 6.82
N ALA A 25 6.95 -8.61 8.06
CA ALA A 25 6.49 -9.60 9.05
C ALA A 25 5.33 -10.48 8.54
N PHE A 26 4.45 -9.94 7.72
CA PHE A 26 3.24 -10.62 7.26
C PHE A 26 3.32 -11.18 5.85
N GLY A 27 4.44 -11.00 5.14
CA GLY A 27 4.59 -11.53 3.79
C GLY A 27 5.58 -10.80 2.92
N LYS A 28 5.50 -11.08 1.62
CA LYS A 28 6.43 -10.56 0.61
C LYS A 28 5.68 -9.77 -0.46
N VAL A 29 6.37 -8.79 -1.01
CA VAL A 29 5.91 -7.99 -2.14
C VAL A 29 6.75 -8.32 -3.37
N TYR A 30 6.09 -8.68 -4.45
CA TYR A 30 6.73 -9.09 -5.70
C TYR A 30 6.43 -8.11 -6.82
N LEU A 31 7.42 -7.87 -7.67
CA LEU A 31 7.19 -7.37 -9.01
C LEU A 31 6.85 -8.56 -9.90
N MET A 32 5.70 -8.50 -10.56
CA MET A 32 5.25 -9.53 -11.48
C MET A 32 4.85 -8.90 -12.82
N ARG A 33 4.93 -9.70 -13.89
CA ARG A 33 4.45 -9.33 -15.21
C ARG A 33 3.17 -10.09 -15.53
N HIS A 34 2.14 -9.38 -15.96
CA HIS A 34 0.93 -10.04 -16.49
C HIS A 34 1.25 -10.67 -17.86
N ARG A 35 1.05 -11.98 -18.01
CA ARG A 35 1.50 -12.75 -19.19
C ARG A 35 0.88 -12.26 -20.50
N GLN A 36 -0.42 -11.99 -20.48
CA GLN A 36 -1.17 -11.53 -21.66
C GLN A 36 -1.00 -10.01 -21.90
N GLU A 37 -1.23 -9.21 -20.88
CA GLU A 37 -1.18 -7.74 -21.01
C GLU A 37 0.25 -7.19 -21.04
N ARG A 38 1.26 -7.99 -20.69
CA ARG A 38 2.68 -7.59 -20.57
C ARG A 38 2.94 -6.44 -19.61
N THR A 39 1.94 -6.06 -18.82
CA THR A 39 2.02 -4.97 -17.82
C THR A 39 2.74 -5.44 -16.56
N LEU A 40 3.50 -4.51 -15.95
CA LEU A 40 4.13 -4.73 -14.66
C LEU A 40 3.12 -4.46 -13.53
N GLN A 41 3.10 -5.36 -12.56
CA GLN A 41 2.18 -5.29 -11.42
C GLN A 41 2.93 -5.57 -10.12
N CYS A 42 2.47 -4.95 -9.05
CA CYS A 42 2.94 -5.22 -7.70
C CYS A 42 1.98 -6.22 -7.05
N VAL A 43 2.50 -7.32 -6.51
CA VAL A 43 1.69 -8.34 -5.82
C VAL A 43 2.17 -8.50 -4.39
N LYS A 44 1.33 -8.11 -3.44
CA LYS A 44 1.56 -8.32 -2.01
C LYS A 44 0.96 -9.66 -1.61
N VAL A 45 1.80 -10.58 -1.14
CA VAL A 45 1.43 -11.93 -0.70
C VAL A 45 1.47 -11.96 0.83
N ILE A 46 0.31 -12.12 1.44
CA ILE A 46 0.12 -12.11 2.90
C ILE A 46 -0.19 -13.54 3.37
N LYS A 47 0.60 -14.09 4.28
CA LYS A 47 0.36 -15.39 4.90
C LYS A 47 -0.84 -15.31 5.85
N ILE A 48 -1.89 -16.11 5.57
CA ILE A 48 -3.13 -16.11 6.38
C ILE A 48 -3.43 -17.47 7.02
N LYS A 49 -2.54 -18.46 6.89
CA LYS A 49 -2.74 -19.84 7.39
C LYS A 49 -3.04 -19.87 8.88
N ASN A 50 -2.20 -19.21 9.67
CA ASN A 50 -2.24 -19.26 11.13
C ASN A 50 -2.91 -18.03 11.76
N ILE A 51 -3.63 -17.24 10.94
CA ILE A 51 -4.32 -16.03 11.40
C ILE A 51 -5.72 -16.42 11.91
N PRO A 52 -6.16 -15.97 13.10
CA PRO A 52 -7.50 -16.18 13.61
C PRO A 52 -8.60 -15.76 12.62
N LYS A 53 -9.77 -16.41 12.70
CA LYS A 53 -10.89 -16.14 11.77
C LYS A 53 -11.28 -14.66 11.74
N LYS A 54 -11.36 -14.02 12.90
CA LYS A 54 -11.70 -12.59 13.05
C LYS A 54 -10.73 -11.69 12.26
N GLU A 55 -9.44 -11.97 12.31
CA GLU A 55 -8.41 -11.20 11.60
C GLU A 55 -8.46 -11.45 10.09
N ARG A 56 -8.73 -12.69 9.66
CA ARG A 56 -8.95 -12.97 8.24
C ARG A 56 -10.15 -12.23 7.68
N GLU A 57 -11.21 -12.08 8.46
CA GLU A 57 -12.39 -11.30 8.09
C GLU A 57 -12.04 -9.81 8.00
N ALA A 58 -11.26 -9.28 8.95
CA ALA A 58 -10.77 -7.91 8.93
C ALA A 58 -9.89 -7.63 7.71
N CYS A 59 -8.96 -8.53 7.36
CA CYS A 59 -8.17 -8.41 6.12
C CYS A 59 -9.04 -8.39 4.86
N ARG A 60 -10.09 -9.23 4.82
CA ARG A 60 -11.04 -9.23 3.69
C ARG A 60 -11.80 -7.91 3.59
N ALA A 61 -12.27 -7.38 4.73
CA ALA A 61 -12.96 -6.09 4.77
C ALA A 61 -12.06 -4.96 4.26
N GLU A 62 -10.79 -4.94 4.63
CA GLU A 62 -9.81 -3.96 4.17
C GLU A 62 -9.53 -4.06 2.66
N VAL A 63 -9.44 -5.27 2.14
CA VAL A 63 -9.36 -5.48 0.68
C VAL A 63 -10.61 -4.93 -0.03
N GLN A 64 -11.81 -5.13 0.51
CA GLN A 64 -13.03 -4.56 -0.05
C GLN A 64 -13.02 -3.02 -0.02
N LEU A 65 -12.43 -2.45 1.03
CA LEU A 65 -12.24 -1.01 1.14
C LEU A 65 -11.27 -0.50 0.06
N MET A 66 -10.13 -1.15 -0.14
CA MET A 66 -9.18 -0.80 -1.20
C MET A 66 -9.82 -0.84 -2.60
N LYS A 67 -10.71 -1.79 -2.85
CA LYS A 67 -11.46 -1.88 -4.13
C LYS A 67 -12.28 -0.64 -4.45
N ARG A 68 -12.78 0.05 -3.43
CA ARG A 68 -13.62 1.25 -3.56
C ARG A 68 -12.80 2.52 -3.76
N LEU A 69 -11.55 2.54 -3.31
CA LEU A 69 -10.71 3.72 -3.43
C LEU A 69 -10.20 3.87 -4.88
N ARG A 70 -10.67 4.91 -5.55
CA ARG A 70 -10.26 5.27 -6.91
C ARG A 70 -9.87 6.74 -6.97
N HIS A 71 -8.58 7.01 -6.89
CA HIS A 71 -8.05 8.37 -6.91
C HIS A 71 -6.68 8.38 -7.58
N PRO A 72 -6.33 9.43 -8.36
CA PRO A 72 -5.04 9.50 -9.06
C PRO A 72 -3.83 9.47 -8.14
N ASN A 73 -3.98 9.89 -6.87
CA ASN A 73 -2.90 9.92 -5.89
C ASN A 73 -3.01 8.79 -4.85
N ILE A 74 -3.68 7.69 -5.17
CA ILE A 74 -3.71 6.46 -4.38
C ILE A 74 -3.30 5.30 -5.29
N VAL A 75 -2.48 4.38 -4.79
CA VAL A 75 -2.09 3.17 -5.53
C VAL A 75 -3.34 2.40 -5.93
N ALA A 76 -3.51 2.19 -7.24
CA ALA A 76 -4.71 1.55 -7.75
C ALA A 76 -4.68 0.04 -7.44
N TYR A 77 -5.71 -0.41 -6.71
CA TYR A 77 -6.04 -1.81 -6.57
C TYR A 77 -6.51 -2.37 -7.92
N ARG A 78 -6.03 -3.57 -8.28
CA ARG A 78 -6.42 -4.27 -9.51
C ARG A 78 -7.24 -5.52 -9.22
N ASP A 79 -6.71 -6.42 -8.37
CA ASP A 79 -7.37 -7.67 -8.03
C ASP A 79 -6.90 -8.22 -6.68
N SER A 80 -7.62 -9.21 -6.15
CA SER A 80 -7.17 -10.02 -5.02
C SER A 80 -7.73 -11.42 -5.11
N PHE A 81 -6.94 -12.41 -4.73
CA PHE A 81 -7.30 -13.82 -4.72
C PHE A 81 -6.53 -14.58 -3.64
N LEU A 82 -7.04 -15.75 -3.29
CA LEU A 82 -6.32 -16.70 -2.45
C LEU A 82 -5.35 -17.51 -3.31
N ALA A 83 -4.12 -17.72 -2.83
CA ALA A 83 -3.19 -18.64 -3.46
C ALA A 83 -3.78 -20.06 -3.51
N ARG A 84 -3.24 -20.94 -4.39
CA ARG A 84 -3.78 -22.30 -4.61
C ARG A 84 -3.93 -23.11 -3.32
N ASN A 85 -3.00 -22.99 -2.39
CA ASN A 85 -3.04 -23.64 -1.08
C ASN A 85 -4.02 -22.99 -0.09
N ARG A 86 -4.67 -21.87 -0.45
CA ARG A 86 -5.53 -21.05 0.41
C ARG A 86 -4.85 -20.52 1.70
N GLU A 87 -3.54 -20.60 1.78
CA GLU A 87 -2.73 -20.19 2.94
C GLU A 87 -2.26 -18.74 2.85
N SER A 88 -2.41 -18.13 1.66
CA SER A 88 -1.98 -16.77 1.42
C SER A 88 -3.04 -15.97 0.65
N LEU A 89 -3.19 -14.70 1.03
CA LEU A 89 -3.98 -13.70 0.32
C LEU A 89 -3.03 -12.92 -0.59
N CYS A 90 -3.34 -12.88 -1.87
CA CYS A 90 -2.60 -12.11 -2.86
C CYS A 90 -3.39 -10.85 -3.21
N ILE A 91 -2.75 -9.68 -3.18
CA ILE A 91 -3.32 -8.39 -3.54
C ILE A 91 -2.51 -7.84 -4.70
N VAL A 92 -3.17 -7.59 -5.81
CA VAL A 92 -2.56 -7.07 -7.04
C VAL A 92 -2.82 -5.58 -7.14
N MET A 93 -1.77 -4.80 -7.34
CA MET A 93 -1.79 -3.35 -7.40
C MET A 93 -0.95 -2.84 -8.56
N THR A 94 -1.13 -1.58 -8.90
CA THR A 94 -0.25 -0.90 -9.86
C THR A 94 1.18 -0.89 -9.33
N TYR A 95 2.14 -1.24 -10.19
CA TYR A 95 3.56 -1.07 -9.89
C TYR A 95 3.98 0.39 -10.05
N CYS A 96 4.71 0.92 -9.07
CA CYS A 96 5.23 2.28 -9.05
C CYS A 96 6.72 2.24 -9.40
N ASP A 97 7.04 2.56 -10.63
CA ASP A 97 8.38 2.43 -11.22
C ASP A 97 9.38 3.49 -10.74
N GLY A 98 8.91 4.60 -10.18
CA GLY A 98 9.74 5.64 -9.55
C GLY A 98 10.18 5.30 -8.10
N GLY A 99 9.79 4.14 -7.56
CA GLY A 99 10.12 3.73 -6.18
C GLY A 99 9.41 4.55 -5.12
N ASP A 100 9.88 4.48 -3.88
CA ASP A 100 9.33 5.20 -2.74
C ASP A 100 10.05 6.54 -2.48
N LEU A 101 9.34 7.46 -1.81
CA LEU A 101 9.85 8.80 -1.50
C LEU A 101 11.03 8.76 -0.52
N GLY A 102 11.05 7.80 0.41
CA GLY A 102 12.17 7.64 1.36
C GLY A 102 13.48 7.35 0.64
N ASN A 103 13.47 6.45 -0.34
CA ASN A 103 14.61 6.17 -1.18
C ASN A 103 15.02 7.39 -2.02
N GLN A 104 14.05 8.15 -2.57
CA GLN A 104 14.33 9.37 -3.32
C GLN A 104 15.04 10.42 -2.45
N ILE A 105 14.58 10.61 -1.21
CA ILE A 105 15.20 11.53 -0.23
C ILE A 105 16.64 11.06 0.08
N THR A 106 16.83 9.78 0.36
CA THR A 106 18.15 9.22 0.65
C THR A 106 19.12 9.40 -0.53
N GLN A 107 18.66 9.18 -1.76
CA GLN A 107 19.49 9.37 -2.96
C GLN A 107 19.82 10.83 -3.20
N ALA A 108 18.88 11.76 -2.97
CA ALA A 108 19.11 13.20 -3.08
C ALA A 108 20.17 13.67 -2.07
N ALA A 109 20.07 13.20 -0.83
CA ALA A 109 21.05 13.49 0.23
C ALA A 109 22.45 12.98 -0.13
N LYS A 110 22.56 11.72 -0.58
CA LYS A 110 23.85 11.12 -1.00
C LYS A 110 24.49 11.88 -2.16
N ARG A 111 23.69 12.38 -3.09
CA ARG A 111 24.15 13.16 -4.25
C ARG A 111 24.37 14.64 -3.94
N ARG A 112 24.07 15.10 -2.71
CA ARG A 112 24.07 16.52 -2.33
C ARG A 112 23.25 17.41 -3.28
N ARG A 113 22.12 16.89 -3.77
CA ARG A 113 21.20 17.59 -4.67
C ARG A 113 19.81 17.65 -4.02
N PRO A 114 19.52 18.71 -3.25
CA PRO A 114 18.21 18.88 -2.62
C PRO A 114 17.11 19.05 -3.68
N PHE A 115 15.90 18.73 -3.30
CA PHE A 115 14.73 19.01 -4.13
C PHE A 115 14.43 20.51 -4.14
N THR A 116 13.93 21.01 -5.26
CA THR A 116 13.42 22.37 -5.34
C THR A 116 12.13 22.50 -4.53
N GLU A 117 11.84 23.68 -3.99
CA GLU A 117 10.60 23.96 -3.27
C GLU A 117 9.37 23.63 -4.13
N ALA A 118 9.35 24.04 -5.39
CA ALA A 118 8.27 23.73 -6.32
C ALA A 118 7.99 22.22 -6.42
N LYS A 119 9.03 21.38 -6.45
CA LYS A 119 8.88 19.93 -6.47
C LYS A 119 8.30 19.40 -5.17
N VAL A 120 8.74 19.91 -4.03
CA VAL A 120 8.23 19.51 -2.71
C VAL A 120 6.77 19.91 -2.57
N LEU A 121 6.40 21.13 -2.95
CA LEU A 121 5.00 21.61 -2.94
C LEU A 121 4.13 20.79 -3.88
N HIS A 122 4.61 20.45 -5.08
CA HIS A 122 3.88 19.61 -6.01
C HIS A 122 3.57 18.21 -5.42
N TRP A 123 4.54 17.62 -4.71
CA TRP A 123 4.32 16.34 -4.01
C TRP A 123 3.37 16.50 -2.83
N PHE A 124 3.52 17.58 -2.04
CA PHE A 124 2.68 17.84 -0.88
C PHE A 124 1.21 17.97 -1.28
N VAL A 125 0.89 18.72 -2.34
CA VAL A 125 -0.48 18.86 -2.85
C VAL A 125 -1.06 17.52 -3.24
N GLN A 126 -0.30 16.67 -3.93
CA GLN A 126 -0.75 15.34 -4.33
C GLN A 126 -1.03 14.43 -3.12
N MET A 127 -0.17 14.47 -2.08
CA MET A 127 -0.40 13.74 -0.83
C MET A 127 -1.68 14.23 -0.14
N ALA A 128 -1.86 15.55 -0.03
CA ALA A 128 -3.03 16.15 0.60
C ALA A 128 -4.34 15.77 -0.13
N LEU A 129 -4.34 15.77 -1.47
CA LEU A 129 -5.49 15.35 -2.28
C LEU A 129 -5.83 13.87 -2.06
N GLY A 130 -4.81 13.00 -2.03
CA GLY A 130 -5.00 11.57 -1.74
C GLY A 130 -5.57 11.34 -0.35
N LEU A 131 -5.02 12.00 0.67
CA LEU A 131 -5.49 11.91 2.05
C LEU A 131 -6.90 12.49 2.21
N HIS A 132 -7.18 13.65 1.61
CA HIS A 132 -8.52 14.23 1.61
C HIS A 132 -9.56 13.26 1.06
N TYR A 133 -9.28 12.64 -0.09
CA TYR A 133 -10.16 11.63 -0.68
C TYR A 133 -10.37 10.43 0.27
N MET A 134 -9.30 9.92 0.89
CA MET A 134 -9.42 8.82 1.86
C MET A 134 -10.31 9.20 3.04
N HIS A 135 -10.08 10.38 3.64
CA HIS A 135 -10.84 10.85 4.79
C HIS A 135 -12.32 11.11 4.44
N ALA A 136 -12.62 11.66 3.26
CA ALA A 136 -13.97 11.82 2.76
C ALA A 136 -14.71 10.46 2.62
N ASN A 137 -13.97 9.39 2.33
CA ASN A 137 -14.48 8.02 2.29
C ASN A 137 -14.37 7.28 3.64
N ARG A 138 -14.09 7.99 4.74
CA ARG A 138 -13.92 7.45 6.11
C ARG A 138 -12.83 6.39 6.23
N VAL A 139 -11.77 6.53 5.44
CA VAL A 139 -10.60 5.64 5.43
C VAL A 139 -9.41 6.36 6.01
N LEU A 140 -8.77 5.77 7.02
CA LEU A 140 -7.50 6.22 7.57
C LEU A 140 -6.35 5.43 6.95
N HIS A 141 -5.25 6.11 6.61
CA HIS A 141 -4.06 5.45 6.06
C HIS A 141 -3.33 4.59 7.12
N ARG A 142 -3.29 5.04 8.37
CA ARG A 142 -2.72 4.39 9.57
C ARG A 142 -1.20 4.15 9.56
N ASP A 143 -0.53 4.20 8.43
CA ASP A 143 0.92 4.01 8.29
C ASP A 143 1.54 4.99 7.29
N LEU A 144 1.21 6.28 7.43
CA LEU A 144 1.75 7.30 6.55
C LEU A 144 3.22 7.58 6.92
N LYS A 145 4.11 7.25 5.98
CA LYS A 145 5.56 7.47 6.06
C LYS A 145 6.14 7.52 4.65
N THR A 146 7.36 8.04 4.51
CA THR A 146 7.98 8.21 3.19
C THR A 146 8.17 6.92 2.40
N GLN A 147 8.31 5.77 3.08
CA GLN A 147 8.40 4.44 2.45
C GLN A 147 7.06 3.96 1.87
N ASN A 148 5.92 4.53 2.31
CA ASN A 148 4.58 4.19 1.82
C ASN A 148 4.03 5.24 0.83
N ILE A 149 4.87 6.17 0.41
CA ILE A 149 4.58 7.16 -0.63
C ILE A 149 5.41 6.81 -1.85
N PHE A 150 4.75 6.51 -2.96
CA PHE A 150 5.41 6.02 -4.16
C PHE A 150 5.35 7.04 -5.29
N LEU A 151 6.29 6.90 -6.22
CA LEU A 151 6.38 7.74 -7.41
C LEU A 151 6.18 6.88 -8.67
N LEU A 152 5.48 7.43 -9.63
CA LEU A 152 5.36 6.89 -10.97
C LEU A 152 6.37 7.59 -11.89
N GLY A 153 6.79 6.93 -12.99
CA GLY A 153 7.77 7.46 -13.94
C GLY A 153 7.38 8.80 -14.57
N ASN A 154 6.08 9.12 -14.60
CA ASN A 154 5.56 10.42 -15.04
C ASN A 154 5.62 11.53 -13.96
N GLY A 155 6.25 11.28 -12.80
CA GLY A 155 6.37 12.22 -11.69
C GLY A 155 5.17 12.30 -10.76
N ARG A 156 4.09 11.55 -11.02
CA ARG A 156 2.90 11.50 -10.16
C ARG A 156 3.22 10.74 -8.87
N LEU A 157 2.77 11.31 -7.76
CA LEU A 157 2.89 10.71 -6.44
C LEU A 157 1.59 9.99 -6.06
N VAL A 158 1.73 8.80 -5.45
CA VAL A 158 0.60 7.98 -4.98
C VAL A 158 0.85 7.47 -3.57
N LEU A 159 -0.20 7.49 -2.74
CA LEU A 159 -0.21 6.88 -1.42
C LEU A 159 -0.43 5.38 -1.58
N GLY A 160 0.38 4.57 -0.93
CA GLY A 160 0.28 3.12 -0.99
C GLY A 160 0.42 2.46 0.38
N ASP A 161 0.37 1.15 0.38
CA ASP A 161 0.41 0.30 1.57
C ASP A 161 -0.65 0.66 2.61
N LEU A 162 -1.91 0.75 2.15
CA LEU A 162 -3.07 1.00 3.00
C LEU A 162 -3.20 -0.14 4.03
N GLY A 163 -2.81 0.15 5.22
CA GLY A 163 -3.01 -0.45 6.55
C GLY A 163 -3.31 -1.94 6.76
N ILE A 164 -3.40 -2.81 5.73
CA ILE A 164 -3.70 -4.26 5.93
C ILE A 164 -2.72 -4.90 6.91
N SER A 165 -1.46 -4.50 6.85
CA SER A 165 -0.46 -4.98 7.81
C SER A 165 -0.81 -4.59 9.24
N LYS A 166 -1.36 -3.39 9.46
CA LYS A 166 -1.75 -2.90 10.79
C LYS A 166 -3.04 -3.50 11.33
N VAL A 167 -3.93 -3.98 10.48
CA VAL A 167 -5.07 -4.78 10.93
C VAL A 167 -4.57 -6.09 11.54
N LEU A 168 -3.54 -6.69 10.94
CA LEU A 168 -2.89 -7.89 11.46
C LEU A 168 -2.03 -7.62 12.71
N GLU A 169 -1.42 -6.44 12.81
CA GLU A 169 -0.66 -6.01 13.98
C GLU A 169 -1.56 -5.69 15.18
N GLY A 170 -2.73 -5.11 14.95
CA GLY A 170 -3.65 -4.68 16.02
C GLY A 170 -4.29 -5.82 16.83
N THR A 171 -4.09 -7.07 16.40
CA THR A 171 -4.61 -8.26 17.07
C THR A 171 -3.54 -9.14 17.73
N LEU A 172 -2.27 -8.91 17.39
CA LEU A 172 -1.12 -9.54 18.03
C LEU A 172 -0.51 -8.57 19.05
N ASP A 173 -1.08 -8.54 20.26
CA ASP A 173 -0.61 -7.83 21.46
C ASP A 173 0.06 -6.46 21.21
N PHE A 174 -0.60 -5.42 21.68
CA PHE A 174 -0.14 -4.02 21.75
C PHE A 174 1.26 -3.83 22.38
N ALA A 175 1.80 -4.87 23.01
CA ALA A 175 3.07 -4.83 23.74
C ALA A 175 4.31 -5.05 22.88
N GLN A 176 4.21 -5.52 21.62
CA GLN A 176 5.37 -5.82 20.77
C GLN A 176 5.49 -4.98 19.49
N THR A 177 4.54 -4.13 19.18
CA THR A 177 4.52 -3.36 17.91
C THR A 177 5.20 -1.99 17.97
N CYS A 178 6.06 -1.74 18.93
CA CYS A 178 7.04 -0.64 18.84
C CYS A 178 8.21 -0.94 17.89
N ILE A 179 8.07 -1.89 16.96
CA ILE A 179 9.04 -2.20 15.90
C ILE A 179 8.70 -1.39 14.64
N GLY A 180 8.56 -0.10 14.77
CA GLY A 180 8.56 0.86 13.68
C GLY A 180 9.17 2.13 14.22
N THR A 181 9.87 2.87 13.38
CA THR A 181 10.47 4.12 13.81
C THR A 181 9.35 5.07 14.26
N PRO A 182 9.24 5.45 15.56
CA PRO A 182 8.11 6.21 16.09
C PRO A 182 8.04 7.66 15.58
N TYR A 183 8.95 8.05 14.69
CA TYR A 183 9.08 9.41 14.15
C TYR A 183 7.83 9.93 13.41
N TYR A 184 6.95 9.05 12.97
CA TYR A 184 5.73 9.41 12.24
C TYR A 184 4.46 9.30 13.08
N MET A 185 4.59 8.89 14.35
CA MET A 185 3.43 8.75 15.24
C MET A 185 3.04 10.11 15.81
N SER A 186 1.75 10.42 15.74
CA SER A 186 1.21 11.58 16.45
C SER A 186 1.20 11.34 17.97
N PRO A 187 1.22 12.40 18.79
CA PRO A 187 1.24 12.28 20.25
C PRO A 187 0.07 11.46 20.82
N GLU A 188 -1.12 11.55 20.22
CA GLU A 188 -2.30 10.80 20.63
C GLU A 188 -2.13 9.30 20.36
N ILE A 189 -1.55 8.91 19.23
CA ILE A 189 -1.26 7.50 18.91
C ILE A 189 -0.20 6.95 19.88
N PHE A 190 0.87 7.74 20.13
CA PHE A 190 1.92 7.34 21.07
C PHE A 190 1.39 7.15 22.49
N LYS A 191 0.39 7.94 22.89
CA LYS A 191 -0.28 7.88 24.21
C LYS A 191 -1.47 6.91 24.23
N ASN A 192 -1.67 6.10 23.20
CA ASN A 192 -2.81 5.17 23.06
C ASN A 192 -4.19 5.85 23.23
N LYS A 193 -4.33 7.11 22.83
CA LYS A 193 -5.60 7.85 22.85
C LYS A 193 -6.43 7.51 21.62
N PRO A 194 -7.77 7.44 21.75
CA PRO A 194 -8.64 7.31 20.58
C PRO A 194 -8.42 8.44 19.57
N TYR A 195 -8.42 8.11 18.28
CA TYR A 195 -8.29 9.08 17.20
C TYR A 195 -9.24 8.73 16.04
N ASN A 196 -9.54 9.72 15.22
CA ASN A 196 -10.39 9.58 14.04
C ASN A 196 -9.77 10.33 12.84
N HIS A 197 -10.57 10.50 11.78
CA HIS A 197 -10.16 11.17 10.53
C HIS A 197 -10.26 12.72 10.58
N LYS A 198 -10.50 13.30 11.74
CA LYS A 198 -10.53 14.76 11.94
C LYS A 198 -9.18 15.26 12.40
#